data_aafc6d59745a4d174e430326926c5c38
#
_entry.id   aafc6d59745a4d174e430326926c5c38
#
_cell.length_a   1.000
_cell.length_b   1.000
_cell.length_c   1.000
_cell.angle_alpha   90.00
_cell.angle_beta   90.00
_cell.angle_gamma   90.00
#
_symmetry.space_group_name_H-M   'P 1'
#
loop_
_entity.id
_entity.type
_entity.pdbx_description
1 polymer ?
#
loop_
_entity_poly.entity_id
_entity_poly.type
_entity_poly.pdbx_seq_one_letter_code
_entity_poly.pdbx_strand_id
1 'polypeptide(L)'
;LPRSLVNIYKELTDDLGVPMPSNGDLTPWTRRGVLLLNRCLTVGVGRPNSHQGKGWEEVTEAAIRALNARVDEHGNPKPLVAILWGRNAQSLEPLLTNAFIIKSPHPSPLSASRGFFGSKPFSRANEALTRMGAEPIDWQLP
;
A
#
# COMPACT_ATOMS: atom_id res chain seq x y z
N LEU A 1 -5.48 0.33 18.54
CA LEU A 1 -4.98 0.22 17.16
C LEU A 1 -3.98 -0.91 17.04
N PRO A 2 -4.01 -1.65 15.92
CA PRO A 2 -2.96 -2.63 15.64
C PRO A 2 -1.57 -1.96 15.63
N ARG A 3 -0.56 -2.68 16.09
CA ARG A 3 0.80 -2.12 16.18
C ARG A 3 1.37 -1.69 14.83
N SER A 4 1.09 -2.45 13.77
CA SER A 4 1.51 -2.07 12.42
C SER A 4 0.88 -0.76 11.99
N LEU A 5 -0.39 -0.55 12.30
CA LEU A 5 -1.09 0.68 11.95
C LEU A 5 -0.53 1.88 12.73
N VAL A 6 -0.18 1.70 13.99
CA VAL A 6 0.49 2.74 14.78
C VAL A 6 1.79 3.16 14.10
N ASN A 7 2.56 2.20 13.61
CA ASN A 7 3.81 2.47 12.90
C ASN A 7 3.58 3.16 11.55
N ILE A 8 2.53 2.77 10.82
CA ILE A 8 2.12 3.46 9.59
C ILE A 8 1.81 4.92 9.89
N TYR A 9 1.07 5.19 10.97
CA TYR A 9 0.70 6.55 11.35
C TYR A 9 1.91 7.38 11.81
N LYS A 10 2.87 6.75 12.50
CA LYS A 10 4.12 7.45 12.84
C LYS A 10 4.88 7.88 11.60
N GLU A 11 4.99 7.00 10.63
CA GLU A 11 5.67 7.33 9.38
C GLU A 11 4.90 8.39 8.60
N LEU A 12 3.57 8.32 8.59
CA LEU A 12 2.72 9.33 7.94
C LEU A 12 2.98 10.71 8.52
N THR A 13 3.01 10.82 9.84
CA THR A 13 3.27 12.09 10.53
C THR A 13 4.69 12.59 10.25
N ASP A 14 5.67 11.71 10.32
CA ASP A 14 7.07 12.07 10.07
C ASP A 14 7.31 12.45 8.61
N ASP A 15 6.66 11.77 7.68
CA ASP A 15 6.83 12.01 6.25
C ASP A 15 6.15 13.31 5.80
N LEU A 16 4.91 13.53 6.19
CA LEU A 16 4.09 14.61 5.65
C LEU A 16 3.85 15.77 6.64
N GLY A 17 4.20 15.60 7.91
CA GLY A 17 3.94 16.61 8.93
C GLY A 17 2.48 16.76 9.31
N VAL A 18 1.63 15.78 8.97
CA VAL A 18 0.21 15.82 9.33
C VAL A 18 0.00 15.32 10.75
N PRO A 19 -1.11 15.71 11.42
CA PRO A 19 -1.39 15.22 12.76
C PRO A 19 -1.57 13.70 12.78
N MET A 20 -1.22 13.09 13.92
CA MET A 20 -1.45 11.66 14.15
C MET A 20 -2.95 11.37 14.09
N PRO A 21 -3.42 10.43 13.24
CA PRO A 21 -4.83 10.08 13.20
C PRO A 21 -5.34 9.56 14.54
N SER A 22 -6.60 9.83 14.84
CA SER A 22 -7.20 9.51 16.13
C SER A 22 -7.80 8.10 16.21
N ASN A 23 -8.00 7.44 15.08
CA ASN A 23 -8.60 6.10 15.03
C ASN A 23 -8.05 5.30 13.86
N GLY A 24 -8.47 4.04 13.73
CA GLY A 24 -7.98 3.13 12.70
C GLY A 24 -8.82 3.10 11.42
N ASP A 25 -9.71 4.06 11.20
CA ASP A 25 -10.55 4.07 10.02
C ASP A 25 -9.78 4.62 8.81
N LEU A 26 -9.50 3.75 7.85
CA LEU A 26 -8.81 4.09 6.60
C LEU A 26 -9.78 4.35 5.44
N THR A 27 -11.09 4.36 5.72
CA THR A 27 -12.10 4.60 4.69
C THR A 27 -11.84 5.88 3.88
N PRO A 28 -11.40 7.01 4.48
CA PRO A 28 -11.10 8.19 3.68
C PRO A 28 -10.06 7.94 2.58
N TRP A 29 -9.07 7.09 2.84
CA TRP A 29 -8.08 6.74 1.81
C TRP A 29 -8.72 6.01 0.64
N THR A 30 -9.63 5.06 0.92
CA THR A 30 -10.28 4.31 -0.17
C THR A 30 -11.13 5.22 -1.04
N ARG A 31 -11.72 6.26 -0.47
CA ARG A 31 -12.48 7.26 -1.22
C ARG A 31 -11.60 8.16 -2.08
N ARG A 32 -10.32 8.23 -1.78
CA ARG A 32 -9.35 9.08 -2.47
C ARG A 32 -8.48 8.32 -3.46
N GLY A 33 -8.85 7.09 -3.77
CA GLY A 33 -8.16 6.29 -4.79
C GLY A 33 -7.07 5.37 -4.27
N VAL A 34 -7.02 5.11 -2.97
CA VAL A 34 -6.07 4.16 -2.37
C VAL A 34 -6.76 2.81 -2.22
N LEU A 35 -6.19 1.78 -2.84
CA LEU A 35 -6.67 0.41 -2.69
C LEU A 35 -5.78 -0.32 -1.69
N LEU A 36 -6.38 -0.83 -0.63
CA LEU A 36 -5.68 -1.54 0.43
C LEU A 36 -5.85 -3.04 0.22
N LEU A 37 -4.74 -3.73 -0.07
CA LEU A 37 -4.75 -5.17 -0.34
C LEU A 37 -3.71 -5.88 0.50
N ASN A 38 -4.10 -7.07 0.99
CA ASN A 38 -3.17 -8.03 1.56
C ASN A 38 -3.11 -9.24 0.62
N ARG A 39 -1.93 -9.83 0.45
CA ARG A 39 -1.79 -11.02 -0.37
C ARG A 39 -2.53 -12.22 0.25
N CYS A 40 -2.61 -12.26 1.58
CA CYS A 40 -3.44 -13.20 2.29
C CYS A 40 -4.48 -12.42 3.10
N LEU A 41 -5.74 -12.44 2.67
CA LEU A 41 -6.79 -11.57 3.22
C LEU A 41 -7.35 -12.05 4.55
N THR A 42 -7.14 -13.32 4.91
CA THR A 42 -7.66 -13.89 6.16
C THR A 42 -6.62 -14.74 6.86
N VAL A 43 -6.78 -14.85 8.18
CA VAL A 43 -6.00 -15.78 9.02
C VAL A 43 -6.94 -16.46 10.00
N GLY A 44 -6.60 -17.68 10.43
CA GLY A 44 -7.31 -18.34 11.51
C GLY A 44 -6.96 -17.67 12.85
N VAL A 45 -7.89 -17.70 13.79
CA VAL A 45 -7.66 -17.12 15.10
C VAL A 45 -6.45 -17.79 15.76
N GLY A 46 -5.48 -16.99 16.19
CA GLY A 46 -4.26 -17.49 16.81
C GLY A 46 -3.28 -18.18 15.88
N ARG A 47 -3.50 -18.14 14.56
CA ARG A 47 -2.65 -18.80 13.57
C ARG A 47 -2.32 -17.83 12.44
N PRO A 48 -1.29 -16.99 12.57
CA PRO A 48 -0.88 -16.09 11.49
C PRO A 48 -0.61 -16.87 10.21
N ASN A 49 -1.06 -16.34 9.08
CA ASN A 49 -0.90 -16.95 7.75
C ASN A 49 -1.56 -18.33 7.59
N SER A 50 -2.50 -18.70 8.49
CA SER A 50 -3.15 -20.03 8.41
C SER A 50 -3.98 -20.22 7.14
N HIS A 51 -4.42 -19.15 6.49
CA HIS A 51 -5.18 -19.17 5.25
C HIS A 51 -4.32 -18.90 4.01
N GLN A 52 -3.01 -18.81 4.16
CA GLN A 52 -2.10 -18.62 3.05
C GLN A 52 -2.20 -19.83 2.11
N GLY A 53 -2.32 -19.57 0.82
CA GLY A 53 -2.49 -20.64 -0.18
C GLY A 53 -3.90 -21.18 -0.31
N LYS A 54 -4.89 -20.59 0.35
CA LYS A 54 -6.29 -21.04 0.32
C LYS A 54 -7.15 -20.31 -0.71
N GLY A 55 -6.55 -19.80 -1.79
CA GLY A 55 -7.26 -19.15 -2.88
C GLY A 55 -7.28 -17.62 -2.83
N TRP A 56 -7.07 -17.01 -1.68
CA TRP A 56 -7.07 -15.56 -1.54
C TRP A 56 -5.92 -14.91 -2.31
N GLU A 57 -4.79 -15.61 -2.44
CA GLU A 57 -3.64 -15.12 -3.20
C GLU A 57 -3.99 -14.96 -4.67
N GLU A 58 -4.74 -15.90 -5.24
CA GLU A 58 -5.20 -15.81 -6.64
C GLU A 58 -6.15 -14.64 -6.85
N VAL A 59 -7.08 -14.43 -5.90
CA VAL A 59 -8.00 -13.28 -5.95
C VAL A 59 -7.22 -11.97 -5.90
N THR A 60 -6.25 -11.87 -5.00
CA THR A 60 -5.41 -10.68 -4.87
C THR A 60 -4.61 -10.42 -6.15
N GLU A 61 -4.03 -11.47 -6.72
CA GLU A 61 -3.26 -11.36 -7.97
C GLU A 61 -4.15 -10.92 -9.13
N ALA A 62 -5.38 -11.44 -9.22
CA ALA A 62 -6.32 -11.04 -10.26
C ALA A 62 -6.65 -9.54 -10.15
N ALA A 63 -6.85 -9.04 -8.92
CA ALA A 63 -7.10 -7.62 -8.69
C ALA A 63 -5.90 -6.76 -9.09
N ILE A 64 -4.68 -7.20 -8.75
CA ILE A 64 -3.45 -6.50 -9.12
C ILE A 64 -3.26 -6.45 -10.63
N ARG A 65 -3.51 -7.58 -11.32
CA ARG A 65 -3.41 -7.63 -12.79
C ARG A 65 -4.41 -6.69 -13.45
N ALA A 66 -5.63 -6.62 -12.91
CA ALA A 66 -6.66 -5.72 -13.43
C ALA A 66 -6.25 -4.25 -13.26
N LEU A 67 -5.69 -3.89 -12.10
CA LEU A 67 -5.18 -2.54 -11.86
C LEU A 67 -4.04 -2.19 -12.81
N ASN A 68 -3.10 -3.10 -13.00
CA ASN A 68 -1.93 -2.88 -13.84
C ASN A 68 -2.31 -2.75 -15.33
N ALA A 69 -3.42 -3.37 -15.73
CA ALA A 69 -3.88 -3.36 -17.11
C ALA A 69 -4.74 -2.15 -17.46
N ARG A 70 -5.08 -1.29 -16.50
CA ARG A 70 -5.94 -0.13 -16.78
C ARG A 70 -5.30 0.81 -17.78
N VAL A 71 -6.12 1.28 -18.73
CA VAL A 71 -5.69 2.25 -19.74
C VAL A 71 -6.67 3.40 -19.77
N ASP A 72 -6.19 4.55 -20.27
CA ASP A 72 -7.05 5.71 -20.51
C ASP A 72 -7.78 5.57 -21.84
N GLU A 73 -8.52 6.61 -22.23
CA GLU A 73 -9.26 6.64 -23.49
C GLU A 73 -8.40 6.55 -24.73
N HIS A 74 -7.08 6.80 -24.60
CA HIS A 74 -6.12 6.73 -25.69
C HIS A 74 -5.31 5.43 -25.69
N GLY A 75 -5.65 4.49 -24.78
CA GLY A 75 -4.93 3.23 -24.66
C GLY A 75 -3.62 3.30 -23.88
N ASN A 76 -3.31 4.42 -23.26
CA ASN A 76 -2.10 4.57 -22.46
C ASN A 76 -2.33 4.04 -21.03
N PRO A 77 -1.31 3.44 -20.39
CA PRO A 77 -1.46 3.00 -19.01
C PRO A 77 -1.89 4.14 -18.09
N LYS A 78 -2.87 3.88 -17.24
CA LYS A 78 -3.26 4.85 -16.20
C LYS A 78 -2.19 4.93 -15.12
N PRO A 79 -1.92 6.13 -14.56
CA PRO A 79 -0.96 6.27 -13.47
C PRO A 79 -1.29 5.34 -12.31
N LEU A 80 -0.27 4.63 -11.84
CA LEU A 80 -0.40 3.68 -10.74
C LEU A 80 0.88 3.69 -9.93
N VAL A 81 0.76 3.82 -8.61
CA VAL A 81 1.86 3.65 -7.67
C VAL A 81 1.53 2.46 -6.78
N ALA A 82 2.47 1.55 -6.63
CA ALA A 82 2.33 0.40 -5.75
C ALA A 82 3.31 0.53 -4.59
N ILE A 83 2.77 0.57 -3.38
CA ILE A 83 3.57 0.58 -2.16
C ILE A 83 3.57 -0.84 -1.61
N LEU A 84 4.74 -1.48 -1.62
CA LEU A 84 4.89 -2.89 -1.28
C LEU A 84 5.68 -3.03 0.02
N TRP A 85 4.99 -3.39 1.07
CA TRP A 85 5.55 -3.54 2.42
C TRP A 85 5.81 -5.01 2.72
N GLY A 86 7.08 -5.37 2.83
CA GLY A 86 7.51 -6.72 3.16
C GLY A 86 7.57 -7.66 1.97
N ARG A 87 8.09 -8.86 2.22
CA ARG A 87 8.39 -9.82 1.15
C ARG A 87 7.16 -10.31 0.40
N ASN A 88 6.06 -10.59 1.11
CA ASN A 88 4.86 -11.11 0.46
C ASN A 88 4.29 -10.08 -0.52
N ALA A 89 4.24 -8.82 -0.12
CA ALA A 89 3.78 -7.76 -1.03
C ALA A 89 4.76 -7.58 -2.18
N GLN A 90 6.06 -7.61 -1.91
CA GLN A 90 7.09 -7.43 -2.94
C GLN A 90 7.10 -8.57 -3.97
N SER A 91 6.58 -9.73 -3.62
CA SER A 91 6.43 -10.83 -4.58
C SER A 91 5.44 -10.51 -5.71
N LEU A 92 4.65 -9.45 -5.57
CA LEU A 92 3.72 -8.99 -6.61
C LEU A 92 4.39 -8.10 -7.65
N GLU A 93 5.62 -7.67 -7.42
CA GLU A 93 6.31 -6.74 -8.32
C GLU A 93 6.33 -7.19 -9.78
N PRO A 94 6.57 -8.48 -10.10
CA PRO A 94 6.54 -8.91 -11.50
C PRO A 94 5.21 -8.70 -12.21
N LEU A 95 4.10 -8.58 -11.48
CA LEU A 95 2.77 -8.33 -12.03
C LEU A 95 2.51 -6.85 -12.28
N LEU A 96 3.34 -5.97 -11.74
CA LEU A 96 3.11 -4.51 -11.71
C LEU A 96 4.02 -3.81 -12.72
N THR A 97 3.94 -4.23 -13.99
CA THR A 97 4.80 -3.74 -15.06
C THR A 97 4.53 -2.30 -15.45
N ASN A 98 3.34 -1.77 -15.15
CA ASN A 98 2.92 -0.41 -15.48
C ASN A 98 2.83 0.50 -14.25
N ALA A 99 3.39 0.08 -13.11
CA ALA A 99 3.33 0.84 -11.87
C ALA A 99 4.70 1.38 -11.48
N PHE A 100 4.70 2.51 -10.78
CA PHE A 100 5.88 2.95 -10.04
C PHE A 100 5.91 2.21 -8.71
N ILE A 101 7.00 1.53 -8.41
CA ILE A 101 7.11 0.65 -7.25
C ILE A 101 7.87 1.34 -6.12
N ILE A 102 7.29 1.34 -4.92
CA ILE A 102 7.93 1.80 -3.70
C ILE A 102 8.00 0.60 -2.75
N LYS A 103 9.20 0.17 -2.39
CA LYS A 103 9.43 -1.00 -1.55
C LYS A 103 10.07 -0.61 -0.24
N SER A 104 9.65 -1.26 0.83
CA SER A 104 10.30 -1.15 2.14
C SER A 104 9.98 -2.38 2.98
N PRO A 105 10.69 -2.58 4.11
CA PRO A 105 10.27 -3.57 5.09
C PRO A 105 8.84 -3.29 5.57
N HIS A 106 8.21 -4.30 6.15
CA HIS A 106 6.86 -4.21 6.66
C HIS A 106 6.80 -3.27 7.88
N PRO A 107 5.67 -2.55 8.10
CA PRO A 107 5.51 -1.69 9.28
C PRO A 107 5.33 -2.45 10.60
N SER A 108 5.30 -3.78 10.60
CA SER A 108 5.27 -4.58 11.80
C SER A 108 6.39 -4.18 12.77
N PRO A 109 6.17 -4.25 14.10
CA PRO A 109 7.23 -3.99 15.08
C PRO A 109 8.49 -4.83 14.87
N LEU A 110 8.36 -6.00 14.23
CA LEU A 110 9.49 -6.88 13.96
C LEU A 110 10.44 -6.33 12.88
N SER A 111 9.97 -5.43 12.02
CA SER A 111 10.74 -4.97 10.86
C SER A 111 10.69 -3.46 10.63
N ALA A 112 9.85 -2.73 11.34
CA ALA A 112 9.67 -1.30 11.09
C ALA A 112 10.98 -0.51 11.25
N SER A 113 11.80 -0.85 12.24
CA SER A 113 13.09 -0.17 12.49
C SER A 113 14.17 -0.57 11.50
N ARG A 114 13.89 -1.53 10.61
CA ARG A 114 14.86 -2.03 9.62
C ARG A 114 14.73 -1.33 8.27
N GLY A 115 13.97 -0.24 8.18
CA GLY A 115 13.85 0.53 6.96
C GLY A 115 12.44 0.97 6.59
N PHE A 116 11.41 0.56 7.33
CA PHE A 116 10.08 1.13 7.13
C PHE A 116 10.05 2.58 7.61
N PHE A 117 10.51 2.84 8.83
CA PHE A 117 10.66 4.22 9.31
C PHE A 117 11.70 4.95 8.49
N GLY A 118 11.35 6.12 7.97
CA GLY A 118 12.19 6.91 7.10
C GLY A 118 12.05 6.57 5.62
N SER A 119 11.23 5.58 5.25
CA SER A 119 11.01 5.22 3.85
C SER A 119 10.17 6.24 3.08
N LYS A 120 9.41 7.08 3.77
CA LYS A 120 8.62 8.17 3.21
C LYS A 120 7.72 7.73 2.05
N PRO A 121 6.89 6.69 2.23
CA PRO A 121 6.12 6.14 1.13
C PRO A 121 5.06 7.11 0.62
N PHE A 122 4.50 7.94 1.50
CA PHE A 122 3.38 8.82 1.16
C PHE A 122 3.82 9.98 0.28
N SER A 123 4.90 10.68 0.65
CA SER A 123 5.44 11.77 -0.17
C SER A 123 6.01 11.24 -1.48
N ARG A 124 6.67 10.09 -1.44
CA ARG A 124 7.24 9.48 -2.65
C ARG A 124 6.14 9.04 -3.62
N ALA A 125 5.02 8.50 -3.10
CA ALA A 125 3.87 8.14 -3.94
C ALA A 125 3.30 9.39 -4.62
N ASN A 126 3.13 10.48 -3.88
CA ASN A 126 2.61 11.72 -4.43
C ASN A 126 3.55 12.34 -5.47
N GLU A 127 4.85 12.28 -5.23
CA GLU A 127 5.84 12.73 -6.21
C GLU A 127 5.73 11.93 -7.51
N ALA A 128 5.63 10.61 -7.41
CA ALA A 128 5.49 9.75 -8.58
C ALA A 128 4.18 9.99 -9.32
N LEU A 129 3.07 10.14 -8.61
CA LEU A 129 1.76 10.45 -9.22
C LEU A 129 1.82 11.78 -9.98
N THR A 130 2.41 12.80 -9.39
CA THR A 130 2.55 14.11 -10.02
C THR A 130 3.38 14.02 -11.30
N ARG A 131 4.48 13.28 -11.28
CA ARG A 131 5.31 13.06 -12.48
C ARG A 131 4.56 12.34 -13.57
N MET A 132 3.62 11.47 -13.24
CA MET A 132 2.78 10.75 -14.20
C MET A 132 1.56 11.56 -14.64
N GLY A 133 1.44 12.82 -14.22
CA GLY A 133 0.33 13.68 -14.59
C GLY A 133 -0.95 13.45 -13.82
N ALA A 134 -0.88 12.77 -12.69
CA ALA A 134 -2.03 12.49 -11.84
C ALA A 134 -2.07 13.42 -10.62
N GLU A 135 -3.24 13.50 -10.00
CA GLU A 135 -3.41 14.25 -8.77
C GLU A 135 -2.72 13.52 -7.60
N PRO A 136 -2.04 14.25 -6.71
CA PRO A 136 -1.53 13.64 -5.49
C PRO A 136 -2.67 13.22 -4.57
N ILE A 137 -2.37 12.26 -3.70
CA ILE A 137 -3.33 11.77 -2.70
C ILE A 137 -3.27 12.69 -1.47
N ASP A 138 -4.44 13.05 -0.94
CA ASP A 138 -4.55 13.64 0.39
C ASP A 138 -4.53 12.51 1.42
N TRP A 139 -3.38 12.33 2.06
CA TRP A 139 -3.16 11.24 3.02
C TRP A 139 -3.66 11.54 4.42
N GLN A 140 -4.04 12.78 4.71
CA GLN A 140 -4.46 13.17 6.05
C GLN A 140 -5.75 12.45 6.44
N LEU A 141 -5.76 11.88 7.64
CA LEU A 141 -6.91 11.21 8.24
C LEU A 141 -7.42 12.00 9.44
N PRO A 142 -8.72 11.90 9.75
CA PRO A 142 -9.29 12.56 10.93
C PRO A 142 -8.66 12.14 12.24
#